data_650479249175c9ecc9c941b2aa016cd6
#
_entry.id   650479249175c9ecc9c941b2aa016cd6
#
_cell.length_a   1.000
_cell.length_b   1.000
_cell.length_c   1.000
_cell.angle_alpha   90.00
_cell.angle_beta   90.00
_cell.angle_gamma   90.00
#
_symmetry.space_group_name_H-M   'P 1'
#
loop_
_entity.id
_entity.type
_entity.pdbx_description
1 polymer ?
#
loop_
_entity_poly.entity_id
_entity_poly.type
_entity_poly.pdbx_seq_one_letter_code
_entity_poly.pdbx_strand_id
1 'polypeptide(L)'
;MSRRNRRYAVPGADQGMQRFKAEVMRREGYAVDPNRPDDVKFEVARELGVPLQPGSNGNLTTEEVGQVGGKIGGSMVREMIRLAQQQLSERGPQ
;
A
#
# COMPACT_ATOMS: atom_id res chain seq x y z
N MET A 1 -11.03 0.27 -25.94
CA MET A 1 -11.89 -0.21 -24.87
C MET A 1 -11.23 -0.09 -23.52
N SER A 2 -9.95 -0.31 -23.46
CA SER A 2 -9.22 -0.24 -22.20
C SER A 2 -9.31 1.14 -21.55
N ARG A 3 -9.53 2.17 -22.32
CA ARG A 3 -9.60 3.52 -21.81
C ARG A 3 -10.73 3.74 -20.81
N ARG A 4 -11.67 2.83 -20.75
CA ARG A 4 -12.77 3.04 -19.82
C ARG A 4 -12.34 2.95 -18.37
N ASN A 5 -11.19 2.35 -18.09
CA ASN A 5 -10.68 2.35 -16.73
C ASN A 5 -10.44 3.75 -16.22
N ARG A 6 -9.94 4.59 -17.10
CA ARG A 6 -9.64 5.96 -16.70
C ARG A 6 -10.89 6.78 -16.41
N ARG A 7 -11.99 6.41 -17.05
CA ARG A 7 -13.24 7.14 -16.84
C ARG A 7 -13.82 6.91 -15.46
N TYR A 8 -13.42 5.82 -14.81
CA TYR A 8 -13.94 5.49 -13.50
C TYR A 8 -13.03 5.95 -12.39
N ALA A 9 -11.91 6.58 -12.72
CA ALA A 9 -11.02 7.10 -11.69
C ALA A 9 -11.69 8.27 -10.98
N VAL A 10 -11.66 8.23 -9.67
CA VAL A 10 -12.21 9.31 -8.86
C VAL A 10 -11.12 10.34 -8.66
N PRO A 11 -11.40 11.63 -8.92
CA PRO A 11 -10.39 12.66 -8.69
C PRO A 11 -9.90 12.63 -7.25
N GLY A 12 -8.58 12.63 -7.09
CA GLY A 12 -7.97 12.60 -5.77
C GLY A 12 -7.85 11.22 -5.15
N ALA A 13 -8.38 10.17 -5.80
CA ALA A 13 -8.33 8.82 -5.23
C ALA A 13 -6.90 8.33 -5.08
N ASP A 14 -6.04 8.62 -6.07
CA ASP A 14 -4.65 8.20 -5.99
C ASP A 14 -3.95 8.82 -4.79
N GLN A 15 -4.17 10.10 -4.55
CA GLN A 15 -3.58 10.77 -3.41
C GLN A 15 -4.09 10.20 -2.10
N GLY A 16 -5.39 9.89 -2.06
CA GLY A 16 -5.98 9.28 -0.88
C GLY A 16 -5.37 7.94 -0.57
N MET A 17 -5.19 7.11 -1.61
CA MET A 17 -4.57 5.80 -1.42
C MET A 17 -3.11 5.92 -1.01
N GLN A 18 -2.39 6.89 -1.56
CA GLN A 18 -0.99 7.09 -1.18
C GLN A 18 -0.89 7.53 0.28
N ARG A 19 -1.76 8.42 0.72
CA ARG A 19 -1.76 8.82 2.14
C ARG A 19 -2.14 7.68 3.05
N PHE A 20 -3.11 6.87 2.63
CA PHE A 20 -3.52 5.70 3.40
C PHE A 20 -2.37 4.71 3.52
N LYS A 21 -1.69 4.45 2.42
CA LYS A 21 -0.53 3.56 2.42
C LYS A 21 0.54 4.07 3.38
N ALA A 22 0.84 5.36 3.30
CA ALA A 22 1.85 5.97 4.16
C ALA A 22 1.49 5.79 5.63
N GLU A 23 0.24 6.05 5.98
CA GLU A 23 -0.19 5.94 7.36
C GLU A 23 -0.15 4.50 7.86
N VAL A 24 -0.64 3.57 7.05
CA VAL A 24 -0.65 2.16 7.41
C VAL A 24 0.77 1.66 7.63
N MET A 25 1.66 1.96 6.70
CA MET A 25 3.02 1.44 6.79
C MET A 25 3.80 2.11 7.92
N ARG A 26 3.52 3.38 8.20
CA ARG A 26 4.10 4.05 9.35
C ARG A 26 3.69 3.36 10.65
N ARG A 27 2.43 2.97 10.75
CA ARG A 27 1.94 2.25 11.94
C ARG A 27 2.55 0.86 12.05
N GLU A 28 2.93 0.27 10.92
CA GLU A 28 3.62 -1.01 10.92
C GLU A 28 5.08 -0.88 11.35
N GLY A 29 5.56 0.34 11.52
CA GLY A 29 6.90 0.58 12.00
C GLY A 29 7.92 0.97 10.94
N TYR A 30 7.48 1.20 9.72
CA TYR A 30 8.40 1.59 8.65
C TYR A 30 8.61 3.10 8.64
N ALA A 31 9.81 3.50 8.23
CA ALA A 31 10.08 4.91 8.00
C ALA A 31 9.42 5.30 6.68
N VAL A 32 8.49 6.23 6.75
CA VAL A 32 7.74 6.66 5.57
C VAL A 32 7.86 8.16 5.43
N ASP A 33 8.29 8.60 4.24
CA ASP A 33 8.32 10.01 3.89
C ASP A 33 6.93 10.38 3.35
N PRO A 34 6.19 11.26 4.01
CA PRO A 34 4.84 11.61 3.55
C PRO A 34 4.81 12.22 2.15
N ASN A 35 5.93 12.83 1.73
CA ASN A 35 6.02 13.40 0.39
C ASN A 35 6.37 12.37 -0.67
N ARG A 36 6.86 11.22 -0.25
CA ARG A 36 7.25 10.14 -1.15
C ARG A 36 6.80 8.79 -0.59
N PRO A 37 5.49 8.62 -0.43
CA PRO A 37 4.98 7.41 0.24
C PRO A 37 5.30 6.12 -0.50
N ASP A 38 5.51 6.18 -1.80
CA ASP A 38 5.81 5.00 -2.58
C ASP A 38 7.21 4.44 -2.28
N ASP A 39 8.08 5.27 -1.69
CA ASP A 39 9.43 4.80 -1.36
C ASP A 39 9.43 3.81 -0.20
N VAL A 40 8.32 3.63 0.50
CA VAL A 40 8.25 2.64 1.56
C VAL A 40 8.51 1.23 1.02
N LYS A 41 8.29 1.01 -0.26
CA LYS A 41 8.56 -0.29 -0.87
C LYS A 41 10.02 -0.71 -0.69
N PHE A 42 10.93 0.24 -0.66
CA PHE A 42 12.34 -0.08 -0.46
C PHE A 42 12.62 -0.53 0.97
N GLU A 43 11.91 0.05 1.93
CA GLU A 43 12.04 -0.37 3.33
C GLU A 43 11.48 -1.77 3.53
N VAL A 44 10.32 -2.03 2.93
CA VAL A 44 9.72 -3.35 3.00
C VAL A 44 10.62 -4.39 2.33
N ALA A 45 11.14 -4.05 1.17
CA ALA A 45 12.03 -4.96 0.44
C ALA A 45 13.26 -5.28 1.28
N ARG A 46 13.83 -4.28 1.95
CA ARG A 46 15.00 -4.50 2.80
C ARG A 46 14.68 -5.50 3.91
N GLU A 47 13.53 -5.35 4.53
CA GLU A 47 13.12 -6.26 5.59
C GLU A 47 12.94 -7.68 5.08
N LEU A 48 12.42 -7.83 3.86
CA LEU A 48 12.16 -9.14 3.27
C LEU A 48 13.38 -9.74 2.59
N GLY A 49 14.48 -9.00 2.54
CA GLY A 49 15.68 -9.48 1.86
C GLY A 49 15.61 -9.43 0.36
N VAL A 50 14.70 -8.60 -0.18
CA VAL A 50 14.55 -8.44 -1.62
C VAL A 50 15.40 -7.24 -2.07
N PRO A 51 16.29 -7.43 -3.04
CA PRO A 51 17.20 -6.36 -3.46
C PRO A 51 16.56 -5.36 -4.41
N LEU A 52 15.47 -4.76 -3.98
CA LEU A 52 14.78 -3.72 -4.73
C LEU A 52 15.50 -2.40 -4.55
N GLN A 53 15.71 -1.69 -5.64
CA GLN A 53 16.41 -0.41 -5.59
C GLN A 53 15.81 0.53 -6.61
N PRO A 54 16.01 1.84 -6.45
CA PRO A 54 15.55 2.78 -7.45
C PRO A 54 16.25 2.51 -8.76
N GLY A 55 15.52 2.69 -9.85
CA GLY A 55 16.05 2.48 -11.18
C GLY A 55 15.76 1.08 -11.70
N SER A 56 16.74 0.49 -12.37
CA SER A 56 16.53 -0.80 -13.02
C SER A 56 16.61 -1.95 -12.02
N ASN A 57 15.63 -2.83 -12.10
CA ASN A 57 15.56 -4.02 -11.23
C ASN A 57 15.38 -5.27 -12.09
N GLY A 58 16.12 -5.34 -13.20
CA GLY A 58 15.95 -6.43 -14.15
C GLY A 58 16.26 -7.81 -13.60
N ASN A 59 16.96 -7.89 -12.46
CA ASN A 59 17.29 -9.17 -11.86
C ASN A 59 16.27 -9.65 -10.84
N LEU A 60 15.24 -8.86 -10.56
CA LEU A 60 14.21 -9.26 -9.60
C LEU A 60 13.26 -10.25 -10.27
N THR A 61 12.85 -11.26 -9.50
CA THR A 61 11.84 -12.19 -9.97
C THR A 61 10.45 -11.60 -9.71
N THR A 62 9.48 -12.10 -10.45
CA THR A 62 8.08 -11.73 -10.21
C THR A 62 7.67 -12.06 -8.79
N GLU A 63 8.16 -13.18 -8.27
CA GLU A 63 7.86 -13.60 -6.90
C GLU A 63 8.39 -12.59 -5.88
N GLU A 64 9.61 -12.13 -6.07
CA GLU A 64 10.21 -11.15 -5.17
C GLU A 64 9.44 -9.85 -5.17
N VAL A 65 9.08 -9.36 -6.35
CA VAL A 65 8.29 -8.14 -6.46
C VAL A 65 6.93 -8.35 -5.79
N GLY A 66 6.34 -9.52 -6.00
CA GLY A 66 5.06 -9.85 -5.41
C GLY A 66 5.09 -9.91 -3.89
N GLN A 67 6.20 -10.35 -3.31
CA GLN A 67 6.35 -10.38 -1.87
C GLN A 67 6.28 -8.98 -1.26
N VAL A 68 6.96 -8.03 -1.90
CA VAL A 68 6.95 -6.65 -1.41
C VAL A 68 5.57 -6.05 -1.56
N GLY A 69 4.98 -6.17 -2.74
CA GLY A 69 3.64 -5.64 -2.99
C GLY A 69 2.59 -6.29 -2.11
N GLY A 70 2.73 -7.59 -1.88
CA GLY A 70 1.80 -8.32 -1.03
C GLY A 70 1.86 -7.90 0.43
N LYS A 71 3.06 -7.62 0.93
CA LYS A 71 3.21 -7.15 2.31
C LYS A 71 2.52 -5.80 2.49
N ILE A 72 2.75 -4.88 1.57
CA ILE A 72 2.15 -3.56 1.64
C ILE A 72 0.64 -3.66 1.46
N GLY A 73 0.20 -4.35 0.41
CA GLY A 73 -1.22 -4.49 0.13
C GLY A 73 -1.96 -5.23 1.23
N GLY A 74 -1.35 -6.27 1.78
CA GLY A 74 -1.96 -7.02 2.86
C GLY A 74 -2.14 -6.17 4.11
N SER A 75 -1.15 -5.33 4.43
CA SER A 75 -1.27 -4.42 5.56
C SER A 75 -2.41 -3.43 5.35
N MET A 76 -2.53 -2.91 4.14
CA MET A 76 -3.59 -1.97 3.83
C MET A 76 -4.97 -2.63 3.93
N VAL A 77 -5.10 -3.84 3.41
CA VAL A 77 -6.38 -4.55 3.47
C VAL A 77 -6.77 -4.85 4.92
N ARG A 78 -5.82 -5.28 5.73
CA ARG A 78 -6.10 -5.52 7.15
C ARG A 78 -6.60 -4.27 7.84
N GLU A 79 -5.99 -3.13 7.54
CA GLU A 79 -6.43 -1.88 8.15
C GLU A 79 -7.82 -1.48 7.67
N MET A 80 -8.11 -1.68 6.39
CA MET A 80 -9.43 -1.39 5.86
C MET A 80 -10.50 -2.24 6.55
N ILE A 81 -10.19 -3.50 6.79
CA ILE A 81 -11.12 -4.40 7.50
C ILE A 81 -11.30 -3.92 8.93
N ARG A 82 -10.22 -3.56 9.60
CA ARG A 82 -10.30 -3.07 10.97
C ARG A 82 -11.18 -1.83 11.06
N LEU A 83 -11.01 -0.90 10.13
CA LEU A 83 -11.81 0.32 10.12
C LEU A 83 -13.28 0.02 9.85
N ALA A 84 -13.55 -0.92 8.95
CA ALA A 84 -14.93 -1.29 8.66
C ALA A 84 -15.59 -1.92 9.89
N GLN A 85 -14.86 -2.77 10.60
CA GLN A 85 -15.38 -3.38 11.81
C GLN A 85 -15.62 -2.34 12.90
N GLN A 86 -14.73 -1.36 12.99
CA GLN A 86 -14.89 -0.29 13.96
C GLN A 86 -16.15 0.52 13.67
N GLN A 87 -16.42 0.81 12.41
CA GLN A 87 -17.63 1.54 12.05
C GLN A 87 -18.89 0.77 12.40
N LEU A 88 -18.87 -0.53 12.14
CA LEU A 88 -20.03 -1.36 12.50
C LEU A 88 -20.24 -1.38 14.01
N SER A 89 -19.15 -1.44 14.75
CA SER A 89 -19.22 -1.44 16.20
C SER A 89 -19.78 -0.12 16.73
N GLU A 90 -19.37 0.99 16.15
CA GLU A 90 -19.81 2.31 16.57
C GLU A 90 -21.28 2.55 16.30
N ARG A 91 -21.82 1.87 15.27
CA ARG A 91 -23.26 1.97 15.02
C ARG A 91 -24.08 1.32 16.12
N GLY A 92 -23.48 0.38 16.81
CA GLY A 92 -24.16 -0.34 17.85
C GLY A 92 -25.14 -1.35 17.28
N PRO A 93 -25.79 -2.10 18.17
CA PRO A 93 -26.79 -3.09 17.74
C PRO A 93 -27.97 -2.37 17.11
N GLN A 94 -28.51 -2.97 16.07
CA GLN A 94 -29.67 -2.42 15.35
C GLN A 94 -30.94 -3.17 15.70
#